data_9d0bd16301a0c5f119d03b9fd1360f84
#
_entry.id   9d0bd16301a0c5f119d03b9fd1360f84
#
_cell.length_a   1.000
_cell.length_b   1.000
_cell.length_c   1.000
_cell.angle_alpha   90.00
_cell.angle_beta   90.00
_cell.angle_gamma   90.00
#
_symmetry.space_group_name_H-M   'P 1'
#
loop_
_entity.id
_entity.type
_entity.pdbx_description
1 polymer ?
#
loop_
_entity_poly.entity_id
_entity_poly.type
_entity_poly.pdbx_seq_one_letter_code
_entity_poly.pdbx_strand_id
1 'polypeptide(L)'
;MLYPSRVTWFGAALIVTALIGVDVSARQTKPPQPPKSVRLYVFDCGVINVNRAGTERYKVTPEEVGETRFSVPCFLVAHPKGTLMWDLGILPDETVEARARGEQGNPTATSAAVTTVPRTLASQLADLGYRPADITYFAFSHAHTDHNANANLFASSTWLARPAERAFMWEEGNTRVNRTFYDKIKDSKSISLDKDEYDVFGDGSVILKAAPGHSPGHQVLVLNLPKTGRIMVAGDLYHYPQERTLHRPPPDTEFSVQQSAASRVMIEEYLKKTKTEIWISHDFVANAKLKKSPAYYE
;
A
#
# COMPACT_ATOMS: atom_id res chain seq x y z
N MET A 1 28.87 92.81 3.50
CA MET A 1 29.14 91.76 2.51
C MET A 1 28.41 90.51 3.05
N LEU A 2 27.21 90.21 2.49
CA LEU A 2 26.33 89.12 2.91
C LEU A 2 26.36 88.07 1.79
N TYR A 3 26.79 86.86 2.13
CA TYR A 3 26.72 85.71 1.20
C TYR A 3 25.39 84.97 1.38
N PRO A 4 24.70 84.55 0.33
CA PRO A 4 23.47 83.79 0.47
C PRO A 4 23.80 82.25 0.53
N SER A 5 23.13 81.60 1.50
CA SER A 5 23.16 80.16 1.71
C SER A 5 22.39 79.47 0.63
N ARG A 6 23.04 78.42 0.00
CA ARG A 6 22.37 77.48 -0.93
C ARG A 6 21.70 76.37 -0.16
N VAL A 7 20.39 76.24 -0.33
CA VAL A 7 19.61 75.09 0.13
C VAL A 7 19.63 74.04 -0.93
N THR A 8 20.19 72.86 -0.60
CA THR A 8 20.17 71.65 -1.43
C THR A 8 18.99 70.78 -1.04
N TRP A 9 18.05 70.59 -1.99
CA TRP A 9 16.97 69.64 -1.85
C TRP A 9 17.46 68.23 -2.20
N PHE A 10 17.43 67.30 -1.23
CA PHE A 10 17.58 65.86 -1.49
C PHE A 10 16.20 65.28 -1.84
N GLY A 11 16.01 64.92 -3.10
CA GLY A 11 14.84 64.17 -3.53
C GLY A 11 14.94 62.72 -3.08
N ALA A 12 14.07 62.29 -2.17
CA ALA A 12 13.93 60.86 -1.82
C ALA A 12 13.17 60.15 -2.91
N ALA A 13 13.84 59.28 -3.66
CA ALA A 13 13.20 58.36 -4.60
C ALA A 13 12.56 57.21 -3.83
N LEU A 14 11.26 57.15 -3.79
CA LEU A 14 10.51 55.99 -3.31
C LEU A 14 10.62 54.86 -4.38
N ILE A 15 11.39 53.79 -4.06
CA ILE A 15 11.39 52.55 -4.83
C ILE A 15 10.18 51.75 -4.35
N VAL A 16 9.11 51.71 -5.15
CA VAL A 16 7.99 50.81 -4.98
C VAL A 16 8.38 49.46 -5.53
N THR A 17 8.82 48.56 -4.65
CA THR A 17 9.01 47.13 -5.00
C THR A 17 7.64 46.46 -5.14
N ALA A 18 7.16 46.27 -6.35
CA ALA A 18 6.01 45.44 -6.64
C ALA A 18 6.38 43.98 -6.33
N LEU A 19 5.90 43.45 -5.20
CA LEU A 19 5.89 42.01 -4.92
C LEU A 19 4.92 41.38 -5.89
N ILE A 20 5.43 40.82 -6.98
CA ILE A 20 4.67 39.90 -7.82
C ILE A 20 4.48 38.63 -6.99
N GLY A 21 3.36 38.53 -6.30
CA GLY A 21 2.91 37.27 -5.69
C GLY A 21 2.69 36.26 -6.80
N VAL A 22 3.63 35.32 -6.94
CA VAL A 22 3.38 34.12 -7.76
C VAL A 22 2.36 33.31 -7.00
N ASP A 23 1.10 33.47 -7.39
CA ASP A 23 0.01 32.63 -6.93
C ASP A 23 0.26 31.20 -7.49
N VAL A 24 0.97 30.37 -6.73
CA VAL A 24 1.10 28.94 -6.97
C VAL A 24 -0.22 28.29 -6.55
N SER A 25 -1.29 28.69 -7.24
CA SER A 25 -2.52 27.93 -7.24
C SER A 25 -2.17 26.56 -7.82
N ALA A 26 -2.08 25.54 -6.95
CA ALA A 26 -1.91 24.16 -7.35
C ALA A 26 -3.03 23.86 -8.34
N ARG A 27 -2.72 23.85 -9.64
CA ARG A 27 -3.65 23.42 -10.68
C ARG A 27 -4.15 22.06 -10.27
N GLN A 28 -5.42 21.94 -9.91
CA GLN A 28 -6.10 20.66 -9.76
C GLN A 28 -6.03 19.97 -11.12
N THR A 29 -5.01 19.18 -11.31
CA THR A 29 -4.90 18.34 -12.52
C THR A 29 -6.01 17.31 -12.42
N LYS A 30 -6.82 17.21 -13.48
CA LYS A 30 -7.81 16.13 -13.57
C LYS A 30 -7.08 14.78 -13.49
N PRO A 31 -7.69 13.77 -12.84
CA PRO A 31 -7.10 12.43 -12.84
C PRO A 31 -6.89 11.93 -14.28
N PRO A 32 -5.93 11.00 -14.47
CA PRO A 32 -5.66 10.42 -15.77
C PRO A 32 -6.91 9.83 -16.40
N GLN A 33 -6.99 9.87 -17.74
CA GLN A 33 -8.06 9.17 -18.45
C GLN A 33 -7.99 7.66 -18.14
N PRO A 34 -9.14 6.99 -17.94
CA PRO A 34 -9.17 5.56 -17.74
C PRO A 34 -8.45 4.81 -18.87
N PRO A 35 -7.67 3.77 -18.59
CA PRO A 35 -7.03 2.97 -19.62
C PRO A 35 -8.09 2.18 -20.42
N LYS A 36 -7.70 1.70 -21.61
CA LYS A 36 -8.59 0.86 -22.43
C LYS A 36 -8.74 -0.57 -21.92
N SER A 37 -7.76 -1.04 -21.15
CA SER A 37 -7.69 -2.37 -20.51
C SER A 37 -7.17 -2.25 -19.10
N VAL A 38 -7.36 -3.30 -18.29
CA VAL A 38 -6.87 -3.35 -16.91
C VAL A 38 -5.33 -3.31 -16.88
N ARG A 39 -4.77 -2.46 -16.02
CA ARG A 39 -3.33 -2.30 -15.78
C ARG A 39 -3.03 -2.45 -14.30
N LEU A 40 -1.93 -3.12 -14.01
CA LEU A 40 -1.39 -3.24 -12.65
C LEU A 40 -0.07 -2.48 -12.57
N TYR A 41 0.01 -1.52 -11.65
CA TYR A 41 1.23 -0.82 -11.26
C TYR A 41 1.70 -1.34 -9.90
N VAL A 42 2.99 -1.58 -9.77
CA VAL A 42 3.62 -2.03 -8.53
C VAL A 42 4.41 -0.88 -7.93
N PHE A 43 4.09 -0.50 -6.71
CA PHE A 43 4.80 0.51 -5.93
C PHE A 43 5.74 -0.13 -4.92
N ASP A 44 6.77 0.60 -4.55
CA ASP A 44 7.72 0.20 -3.52
C ASP A 44 7.35 0.93 -2.21
N CYS A 45 6.62 0.23 -1.34
CA CYS A 45 6.07 0.77 -0.10
C CYS A 45 6.87 0.38 1.14
N GLY A 46 8.01 -0.27 0.94
CA GLY A 46 8.97 -0.51 2.01
C GLY A 46 9.71 -1.84 1.96
N VAL A 47 10.67 -1.95 2.85
CA VAL A 47 11.47 -3.15 3.10
C VAL A 47 11.57 -3.35 4.60
N ILE A 48 11.34 -4.58 5.07
CA ILE A 48 11.50 -4.98 6.46
C ILE A 48 12.76 -5.85 6.57
N ASN A 49 13.67 -5.50 7.46
CA ASN A 49 14.80 -6.34 7.79
C ASN A 49 14.38 -7.38 8.83
N VAL A 50 14.41 -8.65 8.47
CA VAL A 50 13.99 -9.76 9.33
C VAL A 50 15.22 -10.48 9.86
N ASN A 51 15.32 -10.62 11.19
CA ASN A 51 16.41 -11.35 11.83
C ASN A 51 16.12 -12.86 11.86
N ARG A 52 17.10 -13.67 12.33
CA ARG A 52 16.96 -15.14 12.41
C ARG A 52 15.68 -15.58 13.11
N ALA A 53 15.41 -15.09 14.30
CA ALA A 53 14.21 -15.47 15.07
C ALA A 53 12.91 -15.10 14.34
N GLY A 54 12.92 -13.95 13.65
CA GLY A 54 11.81 -13.53 12.79
C GLY A 54 11.60 -14.47 11.59
N THR A 55 12.69 -14.97 10.98
CA THR A 55 12.61 -15.94 9.87
C THR A 55 12.11 -17.29 10.37
N GLU A 56 12.68 -17.81 11.46
CA GLU A 56 12.34 -19.13 12.01
C GLU A 56 10.88 -19.20 12.50
N ARG A 57 10.27 -18.08 12.84
CA ARG A 57 8.83 -17.99 13.14
C ARG A 57 7.94 -18.53 12.00
N TYR A 58 8.39 -18.41 10.74
CA TYR A 58 7.70 -18.93 9.56
C TYR A 58 8.06 -20.38 9.22
N LYS A 59 8.66 -21.12 10.16
CA LYS A 59 9.06 -22.53 10.02
C LYS A 59 10.09 -22.75 8.90
N VAL A 60 10.89 -21.72 8.62
CA VAL A 60 12.02 -21.78 7.68
C VAL A 60 13.26 -21.16 8.34
N THR A 61 14.45 -21.53 7.87
CA THR A 61 15.70 -20.96 8.41
C THR A 61 16.27 -19.91 7.46
N PRO A 62 17.12 -18.99 7.93
CA PRO A 62 17.82 -18.04 7.04
C PRO A 62 18.60 -18.70 5.92
N GLU A 63 19.18 -19.89 6.18
CA GLU A 63 19.93 -20.66 5.20
C GLU A 63 19.03 -21.24 4.11
N GLU A 64 17.80 -21.64 4.46
CA GLU A 64 16.81 -22.14 3.50
C GLU A 64 16.28 -21.01 2.61
N VAL A 65 16.04 -19.81 3.18
CA VAL A 65 15.46 -18.70 2.41
C VAL A 65 16.52 -17.91 1.63
N GLY A 66 17.76 -17.86 2.12
CA GLY A 66 18.86 -17.08 1.53
C GLY A 66 18.73 -15.59 1.72
N GLU A 67 17.60 -15.00 1.34
CA GLU A 67 17.25 -13.59 1.57
C GLU A 67 16.16 -13.50 2.63
N THR A 68 16.46 -12.85 3.76
CA THR A 68 15.53 -12.78 4.89
C THR A 68 14.65 -11.53 4.91
N ARG A 69 14.99 -10.50 4.12
CA ARG A 69 14.19 -9.27 4.06
C ARG A 69 12.84 -9.51 3.44
N PHE A 70 11.87 -8.75 3.90
CA PHE A 70 10.55 -8.68 3.27
C PHE A 70 10.42 -7.44 2.40
N SER A 71 9.91 -7.60 1.20
CA SER A 71 9.34 -6.50 0.43
C SER A 71 7.96 -6.14 0.98
N VAL A 72 7.61 -4.86 0.89
CA VAL A 72 6.26 -4.35 1.17
C VAL A 72 5.75 -3.64 -0.08
N PRO A 73 5.19 -4.36 -1.05
CA PRO A 73 4.63 -3.74 -2.24
C PRO A 73 3.24 -3.18 -1.98
N CYS A 74 2.90 -2.08 -2.67
CA CYS A 74 1.53 -1.63 -2.85
C CYS A 74 1.18 -1.73 -4.33
N PHE A 75 -0.11 -1.83 -4.66
CA PHE A 75 -0.53 -2.03 -6.03
C PHE A 75 -1.67 -1.08 -6.41
N LEU A 76 -1.53 -0.42 -7.55
CA LEU A 76 -2.64 0.31 -8.17
C LEU A 76 -3.15 -0.49 -9.38
N VAL A 77 -4.41 -0.87 -9.32
CA VAL A 77 -5.14 -1.38 -10.48
C VAL A 77 -5.87 -0.21 -11.14
N ALA A 78 -5.47 0.14 -12.34
CA ALA A 78 -6.20 1.10 -13.18
C ALA A 78 -7.05 0.32 -14.18
N HIS A 79 -8.36 0.53 -14.12
CA HIS A 79 -9.37 -0.19 -14.89
C HIS A 79 -10.22 0.80 -15.71
N PRO A 80 -10.82 0.43 -16.86
CA PRO A 80 -11.72 1.30 -17.62
C PRO A 80 -12.89 1.87 -16.81
N LYS A 81 -13.31 1.17 -15.74
CA LYS A 81 -14.44 1.57 -14.87
C LYS A 81 -14.02 2.24 -13.56
N GLY A 82 -12.72 2.46 -13.31
CA GLY A 82 -12.22 3.10 -12.08
C GLY A 82 -10.87 2.56 -11.64
N THR A 83 -10.53 2.76 -10.37
CA THR A 83 -9.24 2.36 -9.79
C THR A 83 -9.42 1.58 -8.51
N LEU A 84 -8.51 0.63 -8.23
CA LEU A 84 -8.41 -0.04 -6.94
C LEU A 84 -6.98 0.12 -6.41
N MET A 85 -6.83 0.67 -5.20
CA MET A 85 -5.59 0.59 -4.45
C MET A 85 -5.60 -0.65 -3.58
N TRP A 86 -4.56 -1.49 -3.67
CA TRP A 86 -4.40 -2.74 -2.92
C TRP A 86 -3.12 -2.72 -2.10
N ASP A 87 -3.23 -2.98 -0.81
CA ASP A 87 -2.23 -2.80 0.24
C ASP A 87 -1.63 -1.39 0.25
N LEU A 88 -1.37 -0.85 1.43
CA LEU A 88 -1.16 0.58 1.62
C LEU A 88 0.14 0.89 2.37
N GLY A 89 1.09 -0.04 2.35
CA GLY A 89 2.44 0.13 2.88
C GLY A 89 2.57 0.03 4.39
N ILE A 90 3.80 0.20 4.87
CA ILE A 90 4.19 -0.07 6.26
C ILE A 90 4.37 1.17 7.13
N LEU A 91 4.63 2.32 6.53
CA LEU A 91 4.75 3.59 7.25
C LEU A 91 3.78 4.62 6.66
N PRO A 92 3.11 5.42 7.51
CA PRO A 92 2.38 6.58 7.04
C PRO A 92 3.29 7.53 6.26
N ASP A 93 2.78 8.11 5.18
CA ASP A 93 3.53 9.05 4.33
C ASP A 93 4.10 10.23 5.14
N GLU A 94 3.35 10.74 6.12
CA GLU A 94 3.80 11.77 7.05
C GLU A 94 5.06 11.38 7.84
N THR A 95 5.17 10.08 8.21
CA THR A 95 6.35 9.54 8.89
C THR A 95 7.54 9.47 7.94
N VAL A 96 7.33 9.07 6.69
CA VAL A 96 8.37 9.01 5.66
C VAL A 96 8.90 10.42 5.39
N GLU A 97 8.02 11.41 5.24
CA GLU A 97 8.40 12.81 5.04
C GLU A 97 9.15 13.40 6.25
N ALA A 98 8.68 13.13 7.47
CA ALA A 98 9.35 13.59 8.69
C ALA A 98 10.79 13.06 8.77
N ARG A 99 10.99 11.77 8.45
CA ARG A 99 12.34 11.18 8.39
C ARG A 99 13.22 11.82 7.32
N ALA A 100 12.67 12.10 6.15
CA ALA A 100 13.41 12.78 5.07
C ALA A 100 13.88 14.18 5.47
N ARG A 101 13.16 14.86 6.39
CA ARG A 101 13.57 16.15 6.98
C ARG A 101 14.53 16.00 8.19
N GLY A 102 14.91 14.77 8.56
CA GLY A 102 15.75 14.51 9.74
C GLY A 102 14.99 14.58 11.08
N GLU A 103 13.66 14.61 11.04
CA GLU A 103 12.80 14.59 12.21
C GLU A 103 12.56 13.13 12.67
N GLN A 104 12.33 12.91 13.96
CA GLN A 104 11.85 11.62 14.44
C GLN A 104 10.40 11.44 13.96
N GLY A 105 10.17 10.47 13.06
CA GLY A 105 8.83 10.07 12.66
C GLY A 105 8.04 9.52 13.86
N ASN A 106 6.73 9.36 13.69
CA ASN A 106 5.83 8.85 14.73
C ASN A 106 6.39 7.56 15.37
N PRO A 107 6.75 7.56 16.69
CA PRO A 107 7.35 6.41 17.36
C PRO A 107 6.40 5.19 17.45
N THR A 108 5.10 5.37 17.23
CA THR A 108 4.12 4.27 17.17
C THR A 108 4.14 3.52 15.83
N ALA A 109 4.89 3.98 14.83
CA ALA A 109 5.17 3.20 13.64
C ALA A 109 6.05 2.02 14.04
N THR A 110 5.45 0.84 14.18
CA THR A 110 6.12 -0.40 14.56
C THR A 110 7.36 -0.64 13.71
N SER A 111 8.45 -1.03 14.37
CA SER A 111 9.70 -1.45 13.71
C SER A 111 10.44 -0.37 12.91
N ALA A 112 10.31 0.89 13.29
CA ALA A 112 11.02 1.99 12.62
C ALA A 112 12.52 1.74 12.40
N ALA A 113 13.17 1.00 13.31
CA ALA A 113 14.59 0.65 13.22
C ALA A 113 14.91 -0.41 12.16
N VAL A 114 13.92 -1.21 11.75
CA VAL A 114 14.10 -2.32 10.81
C VAL A 114 13.42 -2.10 9.45
N THR A 115 12.76 -0.95 9.29
CA THR A 115 11.95 -0.65 8.09
C THR A 115 12.52 0.53 7.31
N THR A 116 12.69 0.34 6.00
CA THR A 116 13.04 1.40 5.05
C THR A 116 11.90 1.63 4.08
N VAL A 117 11.49 2.89 3.89
CA VAL A 117 10.52 3.29 2.86
C VAL A 117 11.16 4.39 2.02
N PRO A 118 11.44 4.14 0.73
CA PRO A 118 12.22 5.07 -0.08
C PRO A 118 11.43 6.30 -0.51
N ARG A 119 10.12 6.16 -0.68
CA ARG A 119 9.22 7.21 -1.16
C ARG A 119 7.82 7.06 -0.56
N THR A 120 7.12 8.19 -0.39
CA THR A 120 5.71 8.18 0.02
C THR A 120 4.82 7.49 -1.01
N LEU A 121 3.74 6.86 -0.56
CA LEU A 121 2.74 6.26 -1.45
C LEU A 121 2.07 7.34 -2.33
N ALA A 122 1.73 8.49 -1.74
CA ALA A 122 1.15 9.61 -2.47
C ALA A 122 2.07 10.14 -3.58
N SER A 123 3.41 10.19 -3.34
CA SER A 123 4.35 10.62 -4.39
C SER A 123 4.43 9.65 -5.57
N GLN A 124 4.33 8.34 -5.30
CA GLN A 124 4.31 7.32 -6.35
C GLN A 124 3.00 7.34 -7.16
N LEU A 125 1.87 7.62 -6.51
CA LEU A 125 0.58 7.88 -7.20
C LEU A 125 0.66 9.13 -8.08
N ALA A 126 1.30 10.20 -7.56
CA ALA A 126 1.45 11.47 -8.29
C ALA A 126 2.29 11.32 -9.58
N ASP A 127 3.28 10.43 -9.64
CA ASP A 127 4.02 10.10 -10.87
C ASP A 127 3.11 9.59 -11.99
N LEU A 128 1.98 8.97 -11.62
CA LEU A 128 0.95 8.51 -12.55
C LEU A 128 -0.18 9.53 -12.75
N GLY A 129 -0.08 10.69 -12.10
CA GLY A 129 -1.09 11.76 -12.16
C GLY A 129 -2.30 11.53 -11.24
N TYR A 130 -2.27 10.54 -10.33
CA TYR A 130 -3.32 10.31 -9.35
C TYR A 130 -2.98 10.97 -8.01
N ARG A 131 -4.01 11.39 -7.30
CA ARG A 131 -3.98 11.70 -5.86
C ARG A 131 -4.72 10.58 -5.10
N PRO A 132 -4.48 10.37 -3.82
CA PRO A 132 -5.28 9.43 -3.03
C PRO A 132 -6.79 9.65 -3.16
N ALA A 133 -7.24 10.91 -3.23
CA ALA A 133 -8.65 11.27 -3.40
C ALA A 133 -9.26 10.92 -4.77
N ASP A 134 -8.44 10.60 -5.77
CA ASP A 134 -8.89 10.19 -7.10
C ASP A 134 -9.14 8.67 -7.21
N ILE A 135 -8.80 7.92 -6.16
CA ILE A 135 -8.95 6.48 -6.11
C ILE A 135 -10.40 6.10 -5.82
N THR A 136 -10.98 5.22 -6.67
CA THR A 136 -12.37 4.78 -6.56
C THR A 136 -12.58 3.83 -5.40
N TYR A 137 -11.77 2.77 -5.37
CA TYR A 137 -11.81 1.72 -4.35
C TYR A 137 -10.45 1.54 -3.70
N PHE A 138 -10.46 1.15 -2.45
CA PHE A 138 -9.27 0.60 -1.82
C PHE A 138 -9.62 -0.67 -1.03
N ALA A 139 -8.65 -1.53 -0.91
CA ALA A 139 -8.67 -2.72 -0.08
C ALA A 139 -7.25 -3.03 0.39
N PHE A 140 -7.14 -3.82 1.40
CA PHE A 140 -5.88 -4.44 1.82
C PHE A 140 -6.10 -5.93 2.05
N SER A 141 -5.03 -6.70 1.96
CA SER A 141 -5.08 -8.14 2.20
C SER A 141 -5.57 -8.44 3.62
N HIS A 142 -5.09 -7.65 4.60
CA HIS A 142 -5.47 -7.76 6.01
C HIS A 142 -5.03 -6.52 6.82
N ALA A 143 -5.32 -6.50 8.11
CA ALA A 143 -5.18 -5.33 8.97
C ALA A 143 -3.81 -5.17 9.66
N HIS A 144 -2.78 -5.95 9.32
CA HIS A 144 -1.45 -5.69 9.86
C HIS A 144 -0.84 -4.40 9.30
N THR A 145 0.08 -3.83 10.09
CA THR A 145 0.57 -2.46 9.86
C THR A 145 1.30 -2.25 8.56
N ASP A 146 1.89 -3.29 7.99
CA ASP A 146 2.61 -3.25 6.73
C ASP A 146 1.72 -3.37 5.48
N HIS A 147 0.41 -3.52 5.68
CA HIS A 147 -0.57 -3.55 4.61
C HIS A 147 -1.56 -2.38 4.65
N ASN A 148 -1.59 -1.59 5.75
CA ASN A 148 -2.62 -0.57 5.94
C ASN A 148 -2.12 0.79 6.44
N ALA A 149 -0.80 1.03 6.55
CA ALA A 149 -0.26 2.22 7.20
C ALA A 149 -0.77 3.55 6.61
N ASN A 150 -1.13 3.58 5.35
CA ASN A 150 -1.66 4.76 4.66
C ASN A 150 -3.18 4.72 4.43
N ALA A 151 -3.94 3.87 5.14
CA ALA A 151 -5.39 3.74 4.93
C ALA A 151 -6.13 5.07 5.10
N ASN A 152 -5.70 5.92 6.02
CA ASN A 152 -6.27 7.24 6.26
C ASN A 152 -6.23 8.18 5.04
N LEU A 153 -5.30 8.00 4.10
CA LEU A 153 -5.24 8.77 2.86
C LEU A 153 -6.41 8.49 1.92
N PHE A 154 -7.04 7.32 2.05
CA PHE A 154 -8.12 6.83 1.19
C PHE A 154 -9.50 6.93 1.83
N ALA A 155 -9.66 7.72 2.90
CA ALA A 155 -10.93 7.87 3.62
C ALA A 155 -12.09 8.39 2.74
N SER A 156 -11.80 9.08 1.64
CA SER A 156 -12.80 9.52 0.64
C SER A 156 -13.17 8.46 -0.40
N SER A 157 -12.39 7.37 -0.50
CA SER A 157 -12.63 6.26 -1.42
C SER A 157 -13.60 5.25 -0.82
N THR A 158 -14.13 4.32 -1.63
CA THR A 158 -14.96 3.24 -1.12
C THR A 158 -14.10 2.06 -0.66
N TRP A 159 -14.19 1.71 0.61
CA TRP A 159 -13.46 0.57 1.18
C TRP A 159 -14.16 -0.76 0.87
N LEU A 160 -13.44 -1.70 0.26
CA LEU A 160 -13.89 -3.07 0.04
C LEU A 160 -13.42 -3.93 1.22
N ALA A 161 -14.32 -4.22 2.16
CA ALA A 161 -13.98 -4.76 3.47
C ALA A 161 -14.64 -6.10 3.77
N ARG A 162 -13.88 -7.07 4.23
CA ARG A 162 -14.41 -8.29 4.84
C ARG A 162 -14.97 -7.98 6.24
N PRO A 163 -16.20 -8.39 6.58
CA PRO A 163 -16.80 -8.12 7.90
C PRO A 163 -15.93 -8.60 9.07
N ALA A 164 -15.36 -9.80 8.95
CA ALA A 164 -14.48 -10.37 9.98
C ALA A 164 -13.21 -9.54 10.19
N GLU A 165 -12.60 -9.03 9.12
CA GLU A 165 -11.44 -8.15 9.22
C GLU A 165 -11.80 -6.80 9.84
N ARG A 166 -12.93 -6.23 9.39
CA ARG A 166 -13.42 -4.99 9.98
C ARG A 166 -13.69 -5.14 11.48
N ALA A 167 -14.34 -6.21 11.92
CA ALA A 167 -14.57 -6.49 13.34
C ALA A 167 -13.25 -6.59 14.12
N PHE A 168 -12.28 -7.33 13.60
CA PHE A 168 -10.95 -7.48 14.17
C PHE A 168 -10.21 -6.15 14.33
N MET A 169 -10.29 -5.26 13.35
CA MET A 169 -9.64 -3.94 13.38
C MET A 169 -10.11 -3.07 14.54
N TRP A 170 -11.40 -3.13 14.89
CA TRP A 170 -12.00 -2.31 15.94
C TRP A 170 -12.29 -3.07 17.25
N GLU A 171 -11.83 -4.33 17.36
CA GLU A 171 -11.93 -5.08 18.59
C GLU A 171 -11.20 -4.36 19.74
N GLU A 172 -11.89 -4.17 20.86
CA GLU A 172 -11.33 -3.47 22.01
C GLU A 172 -10.14 -4.26 22.59
N GLY A 173 -9.05 -3.57 22.88
CA GLY A 173 -7.82 -4.19 23.41
C GLY A 173 -6.99 -4.95 22.37
N ASN A 174 -7.34 -4.94 21.09
CA ASN A 174 -6.54 -5.61 20.07
C ASN A 174 -5.19 -4.89 19.88
N THR A 175 -4.11 -5.57 20.25
CA THR A 175 -2.73 -5.08 20.13
C THR A 175 -2.03 -5.49 18.84
N ARG A 176 -2.68 -6.30 17.99
CA ARG A 176 -2.13 -6.76 16.69
C ARG A 176 -2.25 -5.73 15.59
N VAL A 177 -3.04 -4.66 15.81
CA VAL A 177 -3.34 -3.62 14.84
C VAL A 177 -3.01 -2.23 15.39
N ASN A 178 -2.73 -1.28 14.51
CA ASN A 178 -2.50 0.11 14.90
C ASN A 178 -3.63 1.01 14.37
N ARG A 179 -4.57 1.36 15.23
CA ARG A 179 -5.75 2.16 14.86
C ARG A 179 -5.42 3.54 14.29
N THR A 180 -4.29 4.12 14.66
CA THR A 180 -3.91 5.45 14.16
C THR A 180 -3.72 5.47 12.64
N PHE A 181 -3.46 4.31 12.02
CA PHE A 181 -3.25 4.18 10.58
C PHE A 181 -4.55 4.17 9.77
N TYR A 182 -5.69 3.86 10.43
CA TYR A 182 -6.96 3.65 9.75
C TYR A 182 -8.20 4.18 10.50
N ASP A 183 -8.04 5.00 11.52
CA ASP A 183 -9.17 5.55 12.28
C ASP A 183 -10.12 6.37 11.41
N LYS A 184 -9.61 7.09 10.40
CA LYS A 184 -10.41 7.90 9.47
C LYS A 184 -11.29 7.07 8.51
N ILE A 185 -10.98 5.79 8.29
CA ILE A 185 -11.79 4.95 7.41
C ILE A 185 -12.95 4.26 8.14
N LYS A 186 -13.09 4.44 9.44
CA LYS A 186 -14.16 3.83 10.24
C LYS A 186 -15.55 4.15 9.66
N ASP A 187 -15.74 5.41 9.29
CA ASP A 187 -17.01 5.94 8.76
C ASP A 187 -16.99 6.16 7.23
N SER A 188 -15.94 5.69 6.56
CA SER A 188 -15.85 5.75 5.10
C SER A 188 -16.91 4.90 4.43
N LYS A 189 -17.32 5.31 3.23
CA LYS A 189 -18.15 4.47 2.40
C LYS A 189 -17.50 3.09 2.25
N SER A 190 -18.26 2.02 2.48
CA SER A 190 -17.73 0.67 2.38
C SER A 190 -18.72 -0.29 1.72
N ILE A 191 -18.17 -1.32 1.09
CA ILE A 191 -18.90 -2.47 0.57
C ILE A 191 -18.46 -3.68 1.38
N SER A 192 -19.45 -4.35 2.01
CA SER A 192 -19.22 -5.59 2.75
C SER A 192 -19.02 -6.75 1.79
N LEU A 193 -17.91 -7.47 1.94
CA LEU A 193 -17.54 -8.61 1.12
C LEU A 193 -17.95 -9.92 1.82
N ASP A 194 -19.22 -10.27 1.72
CA ASP A 194 -19.81 -11.41 2.44
C ASP A 194 -19.61 -12.77 1.73
N LYS A 195 -19.24 -12.73 0.43
CA LYS A 195 -18.98 -13.93 -0.39
C LYS A 195 -17.50 -14.25 -0.47
N ASP A 196 -17.14 -15.48 -0.77
CA ASP A 196 -15.76 -15.92 -0.96
C ASP A 196 -15.04 -15.10 -2.04
N GLU A 197 -15.72 -14.78 -3.14
CA GLU A 197 -15.19 -13.97 -4.23
C GLU A 197 -16.05 -12.73 -4.45
N TYR A 198 -15.38 -11.62 -4.74
CA TYR A 198 -16.00 -10.36 -5.11
C TYR A 198 -15.34 -9.79 -6.36
N ASP A 199 -16.08 -9.68 -7.45
CA ASP A 199 -15.62 -9.04 -8.69
C ASP A 199 -15.77 -7.52 -8.57
N VAL A 200 -14.64 -6.83 -8.47
CA VAL A 200 -14.59 -5.39 -8.16
C VAL A 200 -15.25 -4.55 -9.25
N PHE A 201 -15.10 -4.92 -10.51
CA PHE A 201 -15.59 -4.15 -11.67
C PHE A 201 -16.70 -4.88 -12.46
N GLY A 202 -17.06 -6.10 -12.05
CA GLY A 202 -18.14 -6.87 -12.65
C GLY A 202 -17.84 -7.44 -14.05
N ASP A 203 -16.56 -7.71 -14.36
CA ASP A 203 -16.12 -8.26 -15.65
C ASP A 203 -15.09 -9.40 -15.52
N GLY A 204 -14.85 -9.86 -14.31
CA GLY A 204 -13.93 -10.96 -14.01
C GLY A 204 -12.45 -10.60 -14.08
N SER A 205 -12.10 -9.34 -14.31
CA SER A 205 -10.70 -8.94 -14.44
C SER A 205 -10.01 -8.70 -13.10
N VAL A 206 -10.76 -8.34 -12.04
CA VAL A 206 -10.24 -7.99 -10.71
C VAL A 206 -11.12 -8.60 -9.63
N ILE A 207 -10.61 -9.61 -8.95
CA ILE A 207 -11.38 -10.39 -7.96
C ILE A 207 -10.67 -10.34 -6.61
N LEU A 208 -11.40 -10.04 -5.55
CA LEU A 208 -10.98 -10.21 -4.17
C LEU A 208 -11.50 -11.55 -3.66
N LYS A 209 -10.58 -12.47 -3.28
CA LYS A 209 -10.93 -13.81 -2.83
C LYS A 209 -10.60 -13.99 -1.36
N ALA A 210 -11.52 -14.56 -0.58
CA ALA A 210 -11.28 -14.86 0.84
C ALA A 210 -10.19 -15.92 1.00
N ALA A 211 -9.32 -15.70 1.98
CA ALA A 211 -8.27 -16.64 2.40
C ALA A 211 -7.99 -16.47 3.92
N PRO A 212 -9.02 -16.65 4.80
CA PRO A 212 -8.89 -16.35 6.22
C PRO A 212 -7.89 -17.26 6.90
N GLY A 213 -7.33 -16.79 8.04
CA GLY A 213 -6.45 -17.56 8.90
C GLY A 213 -5.27 -16.76 9.40
N HIS A 214 -4.53 -16.08 8.55
CA HIS A 214 -3.49 -15.13 8.95
C HIS A 214 -4.09 -13.99 9.77
N SER A 215 -5.19 -13.45 9.31
CA SER A 215 -6.16 -12.66 10.06
C SER A 215 -7.57 -13.20 9.81
N PRO A 216 -8.60 -12.80 10.59
CA PRO A 216 -9.96 -13.34 10.44
C PRO A 216 -10.59 -13.10 9.06
N GLY A 217 -10.24 -12.00 8.43
CA GLY A 217 -10.76 -11.61 7.12
C GLY A 217 -9.70 -11.47 6.05
N HIS A 218 -8.55 -12.14 6.21
CA HIS A 218 -7.50 -12.12 5.19
C HIS A 218 -8.04 -12.51 3.82
N GLN A 219 -7.57 -11.82 2.78
CA GLN A 219 -7.98 -12.01 1.40
C GLN A 219 -6.81 -11.81 0.45
N VAL A 220 -6.95 -12.34 -0.77
CA VAL A 220 -5.99 -12.23 -1.86
C VAL A 220 -6.60 -11.49 -3.05
N LEU A 221 -5.74 -10.83 -3.85
CA LEU A 221 -6.15 -10.14 -5.07
C LEU A 221 -5.82 -11.01 -6.29
N VAL A 222 -6.84 -11.33 -7.10
CA VAL A 222 -6.67 -12.04 -8.38
C VAL A 222 -6.90 -11.07 -9.52
N LEU A 223 -6.00 -11.06 -10.47
CA LEU A 223 -6.04 -10.22 -11.66
C LEU A 223 -5.99 -11.08 -12.92
N ASN A 224 -6.84 -10.77 -13.89
CA ASN A 224 -6.82 -11.36 -15.22
C ASN A 224 -6.36 -10.28 -16.21
N LEU A 225 -5.06 -10.24 -16.49
CA LEU A 225 -4.42 -9.22 -17.30
C LEU A 225 -4.30 -9.70 -18.75
N PRO A 226 -4.74 -8.91 -19.75
CA PRO A 226 -4.83 -9.38 -21.14
C PRO A 226 -3.53 -9.90 -21.76
N LYS A 227 -2.38 -9.33 -21.37
CA LYS A 227 -1.05 -9.69 -21.91
C LYS A 227 -0.22 -10.51 -20.95
N THR A 228 -0.36 -10.25 -19.65
CA THR A 228 0.43 -10.91 -18.59
C THR A 228 -0.16 -12.27 -18.22
N GLY A 229 -1.48 -12.43 -18.38
CA GLY A 229 -2.21 -13.61 -17.91
C GLY A 229 -2.78 -13.42 -16.51
N ARG A 230 -3.10 -14.53 -15.86
CA ARG A 230 -3.74 -14.51 -14.54
C ARG A 230 -2.69 -14.55 -13.43
N ILE A 231 -2.74 -13.58 -12.54
CA ILE A 231 -1.86 -13.49 -11.37
C ILE A 231 -2.68 -13.36 -10.07
N MET A 232 -2.08 -13.77 -8.97
CA MET A 232 -2.63 -13.60 -7.62
C MET A 232 -1.60 -12.92 -6.73
N VAL A 233 -1.95 -11.79 -6.12
CA VAL A 233 -1.18 -11.18 -5.03
C VAL A 233 -1.67 -11.78 -3.73
N ALA A 234 -0.78 -12.50 -3.05
CA ALA A 234 -1.15 -13.44 -1.99
C ALA A 234 -1.36 -12.81 -0.60
N GLY A 235 -1.03 -11.52 -0.41
CA GLY A 235 -0.93 -10.97 0.95
C GLY A 235 0.02 -11.84 1.79
N ASP A 236 -0.42 -12.19 3.00
CA ASP A 236 0.35 -13.00 3.96
C ASP A 236 -0.11 -14.47 4.04
N LEU A 237 -0.67 -14.97 2.94
CA LEU A 237 -0.91 -16.41 2.82
C LEU A 237 0.40 -17.21 2.97
N TYR A 238 1.50 -16.65 2.45
CA TYR A 238 2.88 -17.07 2.61
C TYR A 238 3.76 -15.82 2.75
N HIS A 239 4.80 -15.90 3.58
CA HIS A 239 5.78 -14.81 3.73
C HIS A 239 7.05 -15.09 2.93
N TYR A 240 7.53 -16.33 2.96
CA TYR A 240 8.65 -16.79 2.15
C TYR A 240 8.20 -17.82 1.12
N PRO A 241 8.73 -17.83 -0.11
CA PRO A 241 8.39 -18.86 -1.10
C PRO A 241 8.74 -20.25 -0.62
N GLN A 242 9.71 -20.41 0.31
CA GLN A 242 10.12 -21.68 0.89
C GLN A 242 9.04 -22.29 1.79
N GLU A 243 8.17 -21.51 2.41
CA GLU A 243 7.01 -22.06 3.14
C GLU A 243 6.14 -22.90 2.20
N ARG A 244 5.95 -22.44 0.97
CA ARG A 244 5.17 -23.11 -0.07
C ARG A 244 5.94 -24.29 -0.68
N THR A 245 7.18 -24.09 -1.12
CA THR A 245 7.97 -25.10 -1.84
C THR A 245 8.43 -26.26 -0.96
N LEU A 246 8.65 -25.99 0.34
CA LEU A 246 9.01 -27.00 1.34
C LEU A 246 7.79 -27.52 2.12
N HIS A 247 6.57 -27.13 1.72
CA HIS A 247 5.30 -27.53 2.35
C HIS A 247 5.29 -27.30 3.87
N ARG A 248 5.81 -26.14 4.32
CA ARG A 248 5.84 -25.80 5.73
C ARG A 248 4.42 -25.51 6.25
N PRO A 249 4.08 -25.96 7.47
CA PRO A 249 2.80 -25.58 8.08
C PRO A 249 2.75 -24.07 8.32
N PRO A 250 1.55 -23.47 8.43
CA PRO A 250 1.43 -22.07 8.82
C PRO A 250 2.13 -21.78 10.14
N PRO A 251 2.63 -20.54 10.34
CA PRO A 251 3.22 -20.11 11.61
C PRO A 251 2.26 -20.24 12.80
N ASP A 252 2.79 -20.49 14.00
CA ASP A 252 1.97 -20.57 15.21
C ASP A 252 1.42 -19.18 15.62
N THR A 253 1.89 -18.11 14.98
CA THR A 253 1.46 -16.72 15.21
C THR A 253 0.25 -16.31 14.37
N GLU A 254 -0.26 -17.18 13.51
CA GLU A 254 -1.49 -16.96 12.75
C GLU A 254 -2.67 -16.65 13.69
N PHE A 255 -3.67 -15.92 13.22
CA PHE A 255 -4.93 -15.78 13.98
C PHE A 255 -5.58 -17.16 14.19
N SER A 256 -5.56 -17.99 13.14
CA SER A 256 -5.98 -19.38 13.18
C SER A 256 -5.11 -20.24 12.26
N VAL A 257 -4.22 -21.02 12.85
CA VAL A 257 -3.36 -21.95 12.11
C VAL A 257 -4.17 -22.95 11.26
N GLN A 258 -5.30 -23.42 11.80
CA GLN A 258 -6.18 -24.34 11.09
C GLN A 258 -6.83 -23.67 9.87
N GLN A 259 -7.32 -22.46 10.00
CA GLN A 259 -7.91 -21.72 8.85
C GLN A 259 -6.84 -21.37 7.82
N SER A 260 -5.65 -20.94 8.25
CA SER A 260 -4.53 -20.67 7.33
C SER A 260 -4.16 -21.91 6.52
N ALA A 261 -4.07 -23.08 7.16
CA ALA A 261 -3.80 -24.34 6.47
C ALA A 261 -4.90 -24.67 5.44
N ALA A 262 -6.16 -24.52 5.81
CA ALA A 262 -7.29 -24.72 4.89
C ALA A 262 -7.27 -23.73 3.71
N SER A 263 -6.99 -22.45 3.99
CA SER A 263 -6.86 -21.40 2.97
C SER A 263 -5.70 -21.69 2.01
N ARG A 264 -4.54 -22.13 2.52
CA ARG A 264 -3.42 -22.55 1.67
C ARG A 264 -3.83 -23.67 0.72
N VAL A 265 -4.50 -24.72 1.21
CA VAL A 265 -4.98 -25.83 0.37
C VAL A 265 -5.96 -25.32 -0.70
N MET A 266 -6.98 -24.57 -0.30
CA MET A 266 -7.98 -24.00 -1.22
C MET A 266 -7.33 -23.14 -2.31
N ILE A 267 -6.37 -22.28 -1.94
CA ILE A 267 -5.68 -21.41 -2.89
C ILE A 267 -4.79 -22.22 -3.82
N GLU A 268 -4.05 -23.23 -3.35
CA GLU A 268 -3.22 -24.09 -4.24
C GLU A 268 -4.06 -24.83 -5.28
N GLU A 269 -5.24 -25.34 -4.89
CA GLU A 269 -6.20 -25.94 -5.83
C GLU A 269 -6.70 -24.91 -6.86
N TYR A 270 -7.01 -23.70 -6.40
CA TYR A 270 -7.42 -22.60 -7.29
C TYR A 270 -6.32 -22.24 -8.30
N LEU A 271 -5.07 -22.04 -7.83
CA LEU A 271 -3.92 -21.73 -8.69
C LEU A 271 -3.72 -22.80 -9.77
N LYS A 272 -3.77 -24.07 -9.38
CA LYS A 272 -3.64 -25.21 -10.28
C LYS A 272 -4.77 -25.25 -11.32
N LYS A 273 -6.02 -25.14 -10.87
CA LYS A 273 -7.22 -25.19 -11.73
C LYS A 273 -7.25 -24.05 -12.75
N THR A 274 -6.85 -22.85 -12.33
CA THR A 274 -6.96 -21.64 -13.16
C THR A 274 -5.65 -21.26 -13.86
N LYS A 275 -4.56 -21.99 -13.62
CA LYS A 275 -3.21 -21.68 -14.10
C LYS A 275 -2.76 -20.28 -13.71
N THR A 276 -3.08 -19.85 -12.48
CA THR A 276 -2.75 -18.55 -11.95
C THR A 276 -1.34 -18.54 -11.37
N GLU A 277 -0.53 -17.55 -11.73
CA GLU A 277 0.76 -17.30 -11.11
C GLU A 277 0.57 -16.63 -9.75
N ILE A 278 1.26 -17.07 -8.72
CA ILE A 278 1.20 -16.46 -7.39
C ILE A 278 2.37 -15.51 -7.17
N TRP A 279 2.08 -14.30 -6.71
CA TRP A 279 3.05 -13.32 -6.23
C TRP A 279 2.94 -13.20 -4.71
N ILE A 280 3.96 -13.69 -4.03
CA ILE A 280 4.06 -13.60 -2.56
C ILE A 280 4.54 -12.18 -2.22
N SER A 281 3.73 -11.44 -1.47
CA SER A 281 3.97 -10.00 -1.21
C SER A 281 5.33 -9.76 -0.56
N HIS A 282 5.75 -10.63 0.35
CA HIS A 282 7.00 -10.52 1.08
C HIS A 282 8.22 -11.16 0.42
N ASP A 283 8.08 -11.83 -0.74
CA ASP A 283 9.22 -12.35 -1.49
C ASP A 283 10.08 -11.21 -2.06
N PHE A 284 11.10 -10.83 -1.31
CA PHE A 284 12.01 -9.73 -1.65
C PHE A 284 12.70 -9.94 -3.01
N VAL A 285 13.13 -11.17 -3.28
CA VAL A 285 13.88 -11.50 -4.51
C VAL A 285 12.98 -11.44 -5.74
N ALA A 286 11.76 -11.97 -5.66
CA ALA A 286 10.81 -11.91 -6.76
C ALA A 286 10.30 -10.48 -6.95
N ASN A 287 9.97 -9.77 -5.87
CA ASN A 287 9.49 -8.39 -5.92
C ASN A 287 10.51 -7.43 -6.57
N ALA A 288 11.81 -7.61 -6.30
CA ALA A 288 12.88 -6.82 -6.90
C ALA A 288 12.94 -6.94 -8.44
N LYS A 289 12.42 -8.04 -9.01
CA LYS A 289 12.37 -8.28 -10.47
C LYS A 289 11.10 -7.75 -11.13
N LEU A 290 10.09 -7.38 -10.34
CA LEU A 290 8.85 -6.83 -10.90
C LEU A 290 9.09 -5.45 -11.52
N LYS A 291 8.38 -5.19 -12.62
CA LYS A 291 8.30 -3.84 -13.20
C LYS A 291 7.69 -2.92 -12.15
N LYS A 292 8.39 -1.86 -11.80
CA LYS A 292 7.90 -0.83 -10.88
C LYS A 292 7.25 0.32 -11.63
N SER A 293 6.29 0.99 -10.99
CA SER A 293 5.71 2.22 -11.50
C SER A 293 6.81 3.22 -11.96
N PRO A 294 6.66 3.92 -13.13
CA PRO A 294 5.46 4.05 -13.94
C PRO A 294 5.23 2.91 -14.96
N ALA A 295 6.11 1.90 -15.05
CA ALA A 295 5.84 0.73 -15.88
C ALA A 295 4.70 -0.12 -15.25
N TYR A 296 3.99 -0.88 -16.10
CA TYR A 296 2.81 -1.65 -15.67
C TYR A 296 2.77 -3.04 -16.33
N TYR A 297 1.91 -3.88 -15.78
CA TYR A 297 1.46 -5.15 -16.33
C TYR A 297 0.05 -4.97 -16.91
N GLU A 298 -0.19 -5.58 -18.07
CA GLU A 298 -1.46 -5.53 -18.81
C GLU A 298 -1.85 -6.90 -19.35
#